data_6ea0caaf58d18d9b6c3d209e4ef5b358
#
_entry.id   6ea0caaf58d18d9b6c3d209e4ef5b358
#
_cell.length_a   1.000
_cell.length_b   1.000
_cell.length_c   1.000
_cell.angle_alpha   90.00
_cell.angle_beta   90.00
_cell.angle_gamma   90.00
#
_symmetry.space_group_name_H-M   'P 1'
#
loop_
_entity.id
_entity.type
_entity.pdbx_description
1 polymer ?
#
loop_
_entity_poly.entity_id
_entity_poly.type
_entity_poly.pdbx_seq_one_letter_code
_entity_poly.pdbx_strand_id
1 'polypeptide(L)'
;MRSVVIKRFEALLCTGLPGLYRVVTFFAVQHIYSLAELGHVASTMSVAQMAGFFTAIGWATLILVRLPGATDEQAAIDAFYPLAGMAVATTLAVTLAVTFASRALALSGRLHFDVSGFVFLLWGWTAYQVARHYFVAHKRYRTAVLFDVALIAGSGLLLYLGHWSGWPPSYALAAALGLTAAGMFVAIGLPSHGAWWQAFDVKGLQFGLTNFLSGGISLVLVPTATLMCGASFAGMLSLLASLTAVGMLLPRAISIAQLPELAKCKSAGRPFDDTLRDMRRNIGWSNVVVLAINVAMVVGMTVWRLNDNGERMAVIVAGLLLAIQCAVGMMGMVGSSVMMAFEKGADTARINLATTGTFAVLFALCIGWGGQVGFLLVLVSAIAVIAVRNWLVCGKAAQVYRQYAMQRAGAQANGVHAASIAQGGRS
;
A
#
# COMPACT_ATOMS: atom_id res chain seq x y z
N MET A 1 6.94 -17.78 25.90
CA MET A 1 5.70 -17.65 25.09
C MET A 1 5.11 -16.24 25.13
N ARG A 2 4.91 -15.61 26.30
CA ARG A 2 4.28 -14.27 26.44
C ARG A 2 5.00 -13.17 25.63
N SER A 3 6.34 -13.13 25.61
CA SER A 3 7.12 -12.13 24.86
C SER A 3 6.99 -12.25 23.33
N VAL A 4 6.82 -13.45 22.81
CA VAL A 4 6.65 -13.69 21.37
C VAL A 4 5.27 -13.23 20.89
N VAL A 5 4.23 -13.46 21.70
CA VAL A 5 2.86 -13.03 21.41
C VAL A 5 2.79 -11.49 21.39
N ILE A 6 3.40 -10.82 22.38
CA ILE A 6 3.43 -9.35 22.47
C ILE A 6 4.13 -8.76 21.23
N LYS A 7 5.31 -9.26 20.86
CA LYS A 7 6.03 -8.77 19.67
C LYS A 7 5.25 -8.97 18.36
N ARG A 8 4.52 -10.08 18.24
CA ARG A 8 3.63 -10.32 17.07
C ARG A 8 2.48 -9.33 17.04
N PHE A 9 1.89 -9.03 18.20
CA PHE A 9 0.82 -8.05 18.33
C PHE A 9 1.30 -6.62 18.00
N GLU A 10 2.47 -6.22 18.52
CA GLU A 10 3.10 -4.93 18.18
C GLU A 10 3.39 -4.81 16.67
N ALA A 11 3.89 -5.87 16.03
CA ALA A 11 4.12 -5.90 14.59
C ALA A 11 2.81 -5.77 13.79
N LEU A 12 1.73 -6.41 14.26
CA LEU A 12 0.40 -6.32 13.66
C LEU A 12 -0.17 -4.90 13.77
N LEU A 13 -0.09 -4.31 14.97
CA LEU A 13 -0.49 -2.91 15.20
C LEU A 13 0.31 -1.95 14.33
N CYS A 14 1.63 -2.12 14.30
CA CYS A 14 2.51 -1.32 13.45
C CYS A 14 2.13 -1.40 11.96
N THR A 15 1.66 -2.55 11.48
CA THR A 15 1.20 -2.69 10.08
C THR A 15 -0.19 -2.07 9.87
N GLY A 16 -1.05 -2.08 10.88
CA GLY A 16 -2.45 -1.63 10.77
C GLY A 16 -2.65 -0.14 10.99
N LEU A 17 -1.85 0.49 11.85
CA LEU A 17 -2.02 1.89 12.24
C LEU A 17 -2.01 2.90 11.07
N PRO A 18 -1.18 2.78 10.02
CA PRO A 18 -1.27 3.67 8.87
C PRO A 18 -2.61 3.60 8.12
N GLY A 19 -3.25 2.41 8.11
CA GLY A 19 -4.61 2.28 7.58
C GLY A 19 -5.65 2.97 8.49
N LEU A 20 -5.54 2.76 9.80
CA LEU A 20 -6.41 3.40 10.80
C LEU A 20 -6.22 4.92 10.80
N TYR A 21 -4.99 5.43 10.66
CA TYR A 21 -4.70 6.85 10.49
C TYR A 21 -5.57 7.47 9.39
N ARG A 22 -5.62 6.84 8.22
CA ARG A 22 -6.41 7.35 7.09
C ARG A 22 -7.90 7.41 7.42
N VAL A 23 -8.45 6.38 8.07
CA VAL A 23 -9.86 6.36 8.47
C VAL A 23 -10.16 7.48 9.47
N VAL A 24 -9.40 7.56 10.55
CA VAL A 24 -9.63 8.53 11.62
C VAL A 24 -9.49 9.96 11.11
N THR A 25 -8.46 10.25 10.34
CA THR A 25 -8.23 11.59 9.79
C THR A 25 -9.29 12.01 8.77
N PHE A 26 -9.78 11.07 7.93
CA PHE A 26 -10.84 11.37 6.98
C PHE A 26 -12.18 11.64 7.66
N PHE A 27 -12.52 10.88 8.71
CA PHE A 27 -13.67 11.19 9.54
C PHE A 27 -13.52 12.56 10.24
N ALA A 28 -12.32 12.88 10.75
CA ALA A 28 -12.05 14.17 11.37
C ALA A 28 -12.21 15.33 10.37
N VAL A 29 -11.65 15.20 9.16
CA VAL A 29 -11.81 16.22 8.10
C VAL A 29 -13.28 16.41 7.75
N GLN A 30 -14.05 15.31 7.56
CA GLN A 30 -15.48 15.42 7.26
C GLN A 30 -16.26 16.11 8.38
N HIS A 31 -15.91 15.84 9.64
CA HIS A 31 -16.65 16.39 10.79
C HIS A 31 -16.31 17.86 11.06
N ILE A 32 -15.03 18.23 10.94
CA ILE A 32 -14.51 19.57 11.28
C ILE A 32 -14.73 20.56 10.11
N TYR A 33 -14.56 20.09 8.86
CA TYR A 33 -14.69 20.93 7.67
C TYR A 33 -15.98 20.58 6.91
N SER A 34 -15.89 19.77 5.86
CA SER A 34 -17.05 19.33 5.07
C SER A 34 -16.73 18.07 4.27
N LEU A 35 -17.77 17.48 3.67
CA LEU A 35 -17.62 16.33 2.78
C LEU A 35 -16.89 16.70 1.46
N ALA A 36 -17.10 17.93 0.95
CA ALA A 36 -16.41 18.42 -0.23
C ALA A 36 -14.92 18.66 0.04
N GLU A 37 -14.59 19.27 1.18
CA GLU A 37 -13.20 19.46 1.62
C GLU A 37 -12.49 18.11 1.81
N LEU A 38 -13.18 17.11 2.35
CA LEU A 38 -12.65 15.75 2.41
C LEU A 38 -12.34 15.21 1.02
N GLY A 39 -13.22 15.42 0.04
CA GLY A 39 -13.00 14.99 -1.34
C GLY A 39 -11.74 15.60 -1.95
N HIS A 40 -11.53 16.89 -1.74
CA HIS A 40 -10.34 17.62 -2.20
C HIS A 40 -9.07 17.08 -1.52
N VAL A 41 -9.07 16.96 -0.20
CA VAL A 41 -7.92 16.44 0.57
C VAL A 41 -7.63 14.99 0.22
N ALA A 42 -8.63 14.13 0.15
CA ALA A 42 -8.45 12.72 -0.17
C ALA A 42 -7.91 12.52 -1.59
N SER A 43 -8.35 13.36 -2.52
CA SER A 43 -7.81 13.38 -3.89
C SER A 43 -6.33 13.80 -3.89
N THR A 44 -6.01 14.93 -3.28
CA THR A 44 -4.64 15.44 -3.18
C THR A 44 -3.71 14.44 -2.47
N MET A 45 -4.17 13.85 -1.36
CA MET A 45 -3.41 12.83 -0.62
C MET A 45 -3.20 11.56 -1.46
N SER A 46 -4.21 11.14 -2.24
CA SER A 46 -4.08 9.97 -3.13
C SER A 46 -3.03 10.21 -4.22
N VAL A 47 -3.02 11.39 -4.84
CA VAL A 47 -1.98 11.78 -5.83
C VAL A 47 -0.61 11.86 -5.15
N ALA A 48 -0.50 12.44 -3.96
CA ALA A 48 0.74 12.48 -3.19
C ALA A 48 1.25 11.06 -2.85
N GLN A 49 0.36 10.14 -2.46
CA GLN A 49 0.71 8.75 -2.22
C GLN A 49 1.13 8.00 -3.49
N MET A 50 0.52 8.30 -4.65
CA MET A 50 0.97 7.75 -5.94
C MET A 50 2.40 8.18 -6.26
N ALA A 51 2.71 9.47 -6.12
CA ALA A 51 4.08 9.98 -6.24
C ALA A 51 4.98 9.38 -5.16
N GLY A 52 4.46 9.19 -3.95
CA GLY A 52 5.11 8.57 -2.80
C GLY A 52 5.63 7.15 -3.04
N PHE A 53 5.14 6.41 -4.02
CA PHE A 53 5.75 5.15 -4.40
C PHE A 53 7.20 5.33 -4.87
N PHE A 54 7.48 6.41 -5.57
CA PHE A 54 8.81 6.72 -6.10
C PHE A 54 9.66 7.55 -5.14
N THR A 55 9.04 8.41 -4.34
CA THR A 55 9.75 9.30 -3.41
C THR A 55 9.97 8.71 -2.02
N ALA A 56 9.07 7.81 -1.59
CA ALA A 56 9.08 7.24 -0.23
C ALA A 56 9.23 5.72 -0.24
N ILE A 57 8.23 4.99 -0.78
CA ILE A 57 8.08 3.54 -0.59
C ILE A 57 9.23 2.74 -1.22
N GLY A 58 9.74 3.17 -2.36
CA GLY A 58 10.89 2.52 -2.99
C GLY A 58 12.14 2.56 -2.09
N TRP A 59 12.44 3.71 -1.52
CA TRP A 59 13.56 3.92 -0.59
C TRP A 59 13.32 3.24 0.76
N ALA A 60 12.10 3.32 1.26
CA ALA A 60 11.67 2.61 2.46
C ALA A 60 11.85 1.09 2.34
N THR A 61 11.60 0.52 1.16
CA THR A 61 11.87 -0.89 0.88
C THR A 61 13.37 -1.21 0.95
N LEU A 62 14.24 -0.34 0.42
CA LEU A 62 15.69 -0.50 0.55
C LEU A 62 16.16 -0.38 2.01
N ILE A 63 15.57 0.52 2.79
CA ILE A 63 15.83 0.63 4.24
C ILE A 63 15.53 -0.71 4.93
N LEU A 64 14.38 -1.32 4.66
CA LEU A 64 13.99 -2.62 5.24
C LEU A 64 14.94 -3.77 4.86
N VAL A 65 15.57 -3.69 3.68
CA VAL A 65 16.46 -4.75 3.18
C VAL A 65 17.89 -4.56 3.68
N ARG A 66 18.38 -3.33 3.74
CA ARG A 66 19.82 -3.08 3.99
C ARG A 66 20.16 -2.84 5.44
N LEU A 67 19.32 -2.12 6.19
CA LEU A 67 19.61 -1.74 7.57
C LEU A 67 19.74 -2.93 8.54
N PRO A 68 18.95 -4.01 8.42
CA PRO A 68 19.09 -5.16 9.32
C PRO A 68 20.46 -5.86 9.26
N GLY A 69 21.26 -5.59 8.22
CA GLY A 69 22.62 -6.10 8.05
C GLY A 69 23.73 -5.22 8.64
N ALA A 70 23.40 -4.05 9.24
CA ALA A 70 24.36 -3.16 9.85
C ALA A 70 24.98 -3.79 11.11
N THR A 71 26.27 -3.54 11.34
CA THR A 71 27.04 -4.13 12.43
C THR A 71 26.64 -3.58 13.81
N ASP A 72 26.27 -2.31 13.86
CA ASP A 72 25.88 -1.58 15.06
C ASP A 72 24.84 -0.48 14.73
N GLU A 73 24.36 0.20 15.75
CA GLU A 73 23.33 1.24 15.61
C GLU A 73 23.85 2.45 14.81
N GLN A 74 25.10 2.86 15.01
CA GLN A 74 25.68 3.99 14.30
C GLN A 74 25.89 3.67 12.81
N ALA A 75 26.36 2.48 12.48
CA ALA A 75 26.46 2.01 11.09
C ALA A 75 25.08 1.95 10.40
N ALA A 76 24.03 1.61 11.15
CA ALA A 76 22.68 1.64 10.63
C ALA A 76 22.18 3.09 10.36
N ILE A 77 22.51 4.04 11.26
CA ILE A 77 22.20 5.45 11.07
C ILE A 77 22.96 5.98 9.85
N ASP A 78 24.25 5.68 9.73
CA ASP A 78 25.10 6.11 8.62
C ASP A 78 24.64 5.52 7.27
N ALA A 79 24.09 4.31 7.27
CA ALA A 79 23.48 3.70 6.07
C ALA A 79 22.08 4.23 5.75
N PHE A 80 21.33 4.74 6.74
CA PHE A 80 19.99 5.27 6.59
C PHE A 80 19.99 6.63 5.87
N TYR A 81 20.88 7.56 6.25
CA TYR A 81 20.84 8.93 5.75
C TYR A 81 21.07 9.06 4.25
N PRO A 82 21.97 8.31 3.58
CA PRO A 82 22.05 8.32 2.12
C PRO A 82 20.73 7.91 1.42
N LEU A 83 20.02 6.91 1.96
CA LEU A 83 18.72 6.50 1.43
C LEU A 83 17.64 7.58 1.65
N ALA A 84 17.65 8.23 2.82
CA ALA A 84 16.81 9.38 3.10
C ALA A 84 17.13 10.57 2.17
N GLY A 85 18.41 10.83 1.90
CA GLY A 85 18.87 11.82 0.93
C GLY A 85 18.37 11.57 -0.49
N MET A 86 18.37 10.30 -0.94
CA MET A 86 17.78 9.90 -2.23
C MET A 86 16.27 10.11 -2.27
N ALA A 87 15.57 9.84 -1.16
CA ALA A 87 14.15 10.12 -1.04
C ALA A 87 13.87 11.63 -1.15
N VAL A 88 14.67 12.47 -0.51
CA VAL A 88 14.62 13.94 -0.63
C VAL A 88 14.84 14.38 -2.08
N ALA A 89 15.87 13.85 -2.74
CA ALA A 89 16.20 14.21 -4.13
C ALA A 89 15.05 13.85 -5.11
N THR A 90 14.48 12.64 -4.96
CA THR A 90 13.34 12.21 -5.79
C THR A 90 12.09 13.01 -5.47
N THR A 91 11.85 13.40 -4.21
CA THR A 91 10.74 14.27 -3.81
C THR A 91 10.89 15.66 -4.43
N LEU A 92 12.10 16.23 -4.42
CA LEU A 92 12.38 17.50 -5.05
C LEU A 92 12.13 17.43 -6.56
N ALA A 93 12.63 16.39 -7.24
CA ALA A 93 12.42 16.19 -8.68
C ALA A 93 10.93 16.10 -9.03
N VAL A 94 10.13 15.32 -8.27
CA VAL A 94 8.68 15.23 -8.48
C VAL A 94 7.99 16.55 -8.19
N THR A 95 8.38 17.26 -7.12
CA THR A 95 7.84 18.59 -6.78
C THR A 95 8.06 19.57 -7.92
N LEU A 96 9.27 19.65 -8.44
CA LEU A 96 9.60 20.52 -9.58
C LEU A 96 8.79 20.13 -10.82
N ALA A 97 8.76 18.85 -11.18
CA ALA A 97 8.03 18.36 -12.36
C ALA A 97 6.53 18.70 -12.28
N VAL A 98 5.87 18.46 -11.10
CA VAL A 98 4.45 18.77 -10.91
C VAL A 98 4.21 20.27 -10.92
N THR A 99 5.08 21.07 -10.28
CA THR A 99 4.95 22.53 -10.26
C THR A 99 5.08 23.12 -11.66
N PHE A 100 6.03 22.67 -12.47
CA PHE A 100 6.17 23.12 -13.86
C PHE A 100 4.99 22.65 -14.74
N ALA A 101 4.59 21.39 -14.63
CA ALA A 101 3.45 20.84 -15.36
C ALA A 101 2.14 21.58 -15.02
N SER A 102 1.91 21.87 -13.75
CA SER A 102 0.70 22.58 -13.30
C SER A 102 0.67 24.02 -13.80
N ARG A 103 1.81 24.73 -13.83
CA ARG A 103 1.88 26.06 -14.43
C ARG A 103 1.60 26.04 -15.94
N ALA A 104 2.17 25.08 -16.66
CA ALA A 104 1.90 24.91 -18.09
C ALA A 104 0.43 24.60 -18.37
N LEU A 105 -0.22 23.77 -17.53
CA LEU A 105 -1.64 23.43 -17.66
C LEU A 105 -2.56 24.57 -17.19
N ALA A 106 -2.19 25.33 -16.17
CA ALA A 106 -2.94 26.51 -15.72
C ALA A 106 -2.97 27.59 -16.80
N LEU A 107 -1.88 27.76 -17.56
CA LEU A 107 -1.85 28.65 -18.74
C LEU A 107 -2.83 28.21 -19.84
N SER A 108 -3.23 26.93 -19.86
CA SER A 108 -4.23 26.38 -20.77
C SER A 108 -5.68 26.43 -20.22
N GLY A 109 -5.88 26.93 -18.99
CA GLY A 109 -7.21 27.04 -18.35
C GLY A 109 -7.86 25.70 -17.94
N ARG A 110 -7.09 24.61 -17.92
CA ARG A 110 -7.67 23.25 -17.85
C ARG A 110 -7.65 22.58 -16.49
N LEU A 111 -6.95 23.11 -15.44
CA LEU A 111 -6.86 22.41 -14.15
C LEU A 111 -6.83 23.38 -12.96
N HIS A 112 -7.78 23.19 -12.04
CA HIS A 112 -7.69 23.71 -10.68
C HIS A 112 -7.25 22.58 -9.73
N PHE A 113 -5.92 22.37 -9.61
CA PHE A 113 -5.34 21.41 -8.69
C PHE A 113 -4.61 22.17 -7.56
N ASP A 114 -4.84 21.79 -6.31
CA ASP A 114 -4.09 22.34 -5.16
C ASP A 114 -2.65 21.81 -5.17
N VAL A 115 -1.79 22.50 -5.94
CA VAL A 115 -0.36 22.15 -6.07
C VAL A 115 0.36 22.32 -4.74
N SER A 116 0.02 23.34 -3.96
CA SER A 116 0.66 23.61 -2.68
C SER A 116 0.33 22.53 -1.65
N GLY A 117 -0.95 22.19 -1.51
CA GLY A 117 -1.37 21.08 -0.65
C GLY A 117 -0.75 19.75 -1.06
N PHE A 118 -0.65 19.48 -2.38
CA PHE A 118 0.05 18.30 -2.88
C PHE A 118 1.53 18.27 -2.48
N VAL A 119 2.25 19.39 -2.68
CA VAL A 119 3.68 19.48 -2.36
C VAL A 119 3.90 19.25 -0.87
N PHE A 120 3.17 19.95 0.01
CA PHE A 120 3.30 19.78 1.45
C PHE A 120 2.96 18.37 1.92
N LEU A 121 1.87 17.78 1.39
CA LEU A 121 1.52 16.39 1.71
C LEU A 121 2.56 15.39 1.22
N LEU A 122 3.12 15.58 0.01
CA LEU A 122 4.16 14.72 -0.53
C LEU A 122 5.42 14.74 0.35
N TRP A 123 5.89 15.94 0.75
CA TRP A 123 7.06 16.08 1.61
C TRP A 123 6.82 15.47 2.99
N GLY A 124 5.69 15.80 3.64
CA GLY A 124 5.32 15.22 4.94
C GLY A 124 5.19 13.71 4.88
N TRP A 125 4.50 13.19 3.86
CA TRP A 125 4.33 11.75 3.66
C TRP A 125 5.66 11.04 3.41
N THR A 126 6.52 11.59 2.55
CA THR A 126 7.83 11.00 2.26
C THR A 126 8.71 10.96 3.50
N ALA A 127 8.83 12.08 4.22
CA ALA A 127 9.63 12.15 5.44
C ALA A 127 9.14 11.16 6.50
N TYR A 128 7.82 11.11 6.75
CA TYR A 128 7.21 10.18 7.69
C TYR A 128 7.46 8.72 7.30
N GLN A 129 7.23 8.33 6.03
CA GLN A 129 7.39 6.96 5.59
C GLN A 129 8.84 6.49 5.69
N VAL A 130 9.79 7.32 5.26
CA VAL A 130 11.22 7.01 5.31
C VAL A 130 11.69 6.82 6.76
N ALA A 131 11.38 7.78 7.65
CA ALA A 131 11.77 7.70 9.05
C ALA A 131 11.10 6.51 9.78
N ARG A 132 9.82 6.27 9.51
CA ARG A 132 9.08 5.14 10.08
C ARG A 132 9.71 3.79 9.74
N HIS A 133 10.16 3.60 8.50
CA HIS A 133 10.74 2.35 8.07
C HIS A 133 12.11 2.05 8.72
N TYR A 134 12.82 3.06 9.24
CA TYR A 134 13.98 2.84 10.09
C TYR A 134 13.62 2.03 11.34
N PHE A 135 12.57 2.43 12.07
CA PHE A 135 12.13 1.71 13.27
C PHE A 135 11.61 0.31 12.95
N VAL A 136 10.90 0.16 11.83
CA VAL A 136 10.41 -1.15 11.36
C VAL A 136 11.56 -2.09 11.00
N ALA A 137 12.60 -1.59 10.31
CA ALA A 137 13.80 -2.34 9.95
C ALA A 137 14.52 -2.90 11.19
N HIS A 138 14.59 -2.12 12.26
CA HIS A 138 15.19 -2.52 13.55
C HIS A 138 14.23 -3.27 14.48
N LYS A 139 13.01 -3.62 14.00
CA LYS A 139 11.96 -4.29 14.82
C LYS A 139 11.57 -3.49 16.07
N ARG A 140 11.79 -2.17 16.07
CA ARG A 140 11.36 -1.24 17.14
C ARG A 140 9.88 -0.87 16.93
N TYR A 141 9.01 -1.91 16.84
CA TYR A 141 7.59 -1.74 16.51
C TYR A 141 6.87 -0.83 17.50
N ARG A 142 7.18 -0.94 18.81
CA ARG A 142 6.58 -0.10 19.85
C ARG A 142 6.84 1.39 19.60
N THR A 143 8.06 1.76 19.22
CA THR A 143 8.42 3.15 18.90
C THR A 143 7.66 3.63 17.67
N ALA A 144 7.59 2.82 16.61
CA ALA A 144 6.81 3.15 15.41
C ALA A 144 5.32 3.35 15.75
N VAL A 145 4.74 2.46 16.56
CA VAL A 145 3.34 2.56 17.04
C VAL A 145 3.09 3.83 17.84
N LEU A 146 4.02 4.23 18.73
CA LEU A 146 3.88 5.47 19.51
C LEU A 146 3.86 6.71 18.60
N PHE A 147 4.74 6.77 17.59
CA PHE A 147 4.73 7.84 16.61
C PHE A 147 3.48 7.81 15.71
N ASP A 148 3.00 6.63 15.33
CA ASP A 148 1.75 6.49 14.56
C ASP A 148 0.53 7.00 15.37
N VAL A 149 0.49 6.70 16.67
CA VAL A 149 -0.56 7.23 17.59
C VAL A 149 -0.42 8.74 17.75
N ALA A 150 0.81 9.24 17.94
CA ALA A 150 1.07 10.69 18.01
C ALA A 150 0.66 11.40 16.71
N LEU A 151 0.89 10.78 15.54
CA LEU A 151 0.43 11.28 14.25
C LEU A 151 -1.09 11.40 14.20
N ILE A 152 -1.83 10.36 14.64
CA ILE A 152 -3.29 10.37 14.66
C ILE A 152 -3.79 11.51 15.56
N ALA A 153 -3.29 11.59 16.79
CA ALA A 153 -3.68 12.62 17.75
C ALA A 153 -3.30 14.04 17.27
N GLY A 154 -2.06 14.20 16.79
CA GLY A 154 -1.54 15.45 16.25
C GLY A 154 -2.31 15.92 15.01
N SER A 155 -2.72 15.00 14.13
CA SER A 155 -3.56 15.32 12.96
C SER A 155 -4.93 15.83 13.39
N GLY A 156 -5.58 15.18 14.36
CA GLY A 156 -6.85 15.67 14.91
C GLY A 156 -6.73 17.08 15.53
N LEU A 157 -5.69 17.30 16.31
CA LEU A 157 -5.42 18.61 16.92
C LEU A 157 -5.15 19.69 15.86
N LEU A 158 -4.27 19.41 14.90
CA LEU A 158 -3.92 20.38 13.85
C LEU A 158 -5.07 20.64 12.87
N LEU A 159 -5.92 19.64 12.58
CA LEU A 159 -7.16 19.88 11.83
C LEU A 159 -8.10 20.81 12.58
N TYR A 160 -8.27 20.61 13.89
CA TYR A 160 -9.10 21.49 14.72
C TYR A 160 -8.55 22.92 14.79
N LEU A 161 -7.26 23.09 15.10
CA LEU A 161 -6.61 24.41 15.15
C LEU A 161 -6.56 25.08 13.78
N GLY A 162 -6.29 24.30 12.72
CA GLY A 162 -6.25 24.77 11.35
C GLY A 162 -7.60 25.28 10.87
N HIS A 163 -8.69 24.61 11.26
CA HIS A 163 -10.05 25.08 10.95
C HIS A 163 -10.31 26.49 11.53
N TRP A 164 -9.94 26.73 12.81
CA TRP A 164 -10.06 28.05 13.45
C TRP A 164 -9.18 29.13 12.80
N SER A 165 -8.03 28.72 12.25
CA SER A 165 -7.08 29.63 11.59
C SER A 165 -7.34 29.78 10.08
N GLY A 166 -8.39 29.16 9.53
CA GLY A 166 -8.73 29.17 8.10
C GLY A 166 -7.74 28.38 7.21
N TRP A 167 -7.00 27.44 7.77
CA TRP A 167 -6.08 26.60 7.00
C TRP A 167 -6.84 25.53 6.21
N PRO A 168 -6.45 25.27 4.96
CA PRO A 168 -6.90 24.08 4.25
C PRO A 168 -6.52 22.81 5.02
N PRO A 169 -7.39 21.79 5.07
CA PRO A 169 -7.11 20.56 5.81
C PRO A 169 -5.88 19.81 5.27
N SER A 170 -5.51 19.98 4.00
CA SER A 170 -4.26 19.44 3.42
C SER A 170 -3.00 19.94 4.15
N TYR A 171 -2.99 21.22 4.56
CA TYR A 171 -1.85 21.81 5.27
C TYR A 171 -1.75 21.29 6.71
N ALA A 172 -2.88 21.18 7.40
CA ALA A 172 -2.92 20.61 8.74
C ALA A 172 -2.40 19.18 8.78
N LEU A 173 -2.81 18.33 7.82
CA LEU A 173 -2.32 16.97 7.70
C LEU A 173 -0.84 16.91 7.32
N ALA A 174 -0.39 17.76 6.40
CA ALA A 174 1.02 17.85 6.04
C ALA A 174 1.90 18.28 7.21
N ALA A 175 1.44 19.25 8.00
CA ALA A 175 2.13 19.67 9.21
C ALA A 175 2.21 18.55 10.25
N ALA A 176 1.13 17.80 10.47
CA ALA A 176 1.13 16.63 11.36
C ALA A 176 2.15 15.58 10.93
N LEU A 177 2.17 15.24 9.64
CA LEU A 177 3.14 14.30 9.05
C LEU A 177 4.57 14.81 9.22
N GLY A 178 4.81 16.08 8.91
CA GLY A 178 6.13 16.71 9.02
C GLY A 178 6.65 16.76 10.45
N LEU A 179 5.81 17.18 11.42
CA LEU A 179 6.19 17.24 12.85
C LEU A 179 6.46 15.83 13.40
N THR A 180 5.63 14.86 13.04
CA THR A 180 5.86 13.46 13.44
C THR A 180 7.16 12.93 12.85
N ALA A 181 7.42 13.19 11.55
CA ALA A 181 8.67 12.82 10.91
C ALA A 181 9.88 13.50 11.58
N ALA A 182 9.81 14.79 11.90
CA ALA A 182 10.86 15.50 12.61
C ALA A 182 11.18 14.85 13.97
N GLY A 183 10.14 14.50 14.75
CA GLY A 183 10.31 13.75 15.99
C GLY A 183 10.97 12.38 15.78
N MET A 184 10.61 11.67 14.70
CA MET A 184 11.25 10.40 14.34
C MET A 184 12.74 10.60 13.97
N PHE A 185 13.09 11.61 13.16
CA PHE A 185 14.48 11.93 12.83
C PHE A 185 15.31 12.28 14.06
N VAL A 186 14.75 13.05 14.99
CA VAL A 186 15.40 13.32 16.30
C VAL A 186 15.64 12.02 17.07
N ALA A 187 14.67 11.10 17.07
CA ALA A 187 14.79 9.81 17.76
C ALA A 187 15.75 8.82 17.06
N ILE A 188 16.00 8.97 15.76
CA ILE A 188 16.99 8.20 14.99
C ILE A 188 18.40 8.70 15.34
N GLY A 189 18.60 9.99 15.52
CA GLY A 189 19.91 10.62 15.75
C GLY A 189 20.58 11.07 14.46
N LEU A 190 21.77 11.65 14.59
CA LEU A 190 22.56 12.20 13.48
C LEU A 190 23.62 11.20 12.98
N PRO A 191 23.98 11.22 11.70
CA PRO A 191 25.07 10.41 11.18
C PRO A 191 26.42 10.88 11.74
N SER A 192 27.32 9.95 11.99
CA SER A 192 28.65 10.23 12.59
C SER A 192 29.61 10.93 11.63
N HIS A 193 29.49 10.69 10.35
CA HIS A 193 30.32 11.26 9.29
C HIS A 193 29.43 11.80 8.19
N GLY A 194 29.64 12.97 7.69
CA GLY A 194 28.79 13.70 6.73
C GLY A 194 28.43 12.94 5.42
N ALA A 195 28.27 11.62 5.48
CA ALA A 195 27.85 10.73 4.40
C ALA A 195 26.34 10.87 4.13
N TRP A 196 25.91 12.10 3.81
CA TRP A 196 24.53 12.38 3.40
C TRP A 196 24.23 11.91 1.98
N TRP A 197 25.25 11.57 1.21
CA TRP A 197 25.13 11.34 -0.22
C TRP A 197 25.96 10.13 -0.67
N GLN A 198 25.31 9.19 -1.28
CA GLN A 198 25.93 8.10 -2.04
C GLN A 198 25.53 8.20 -3.51
N ALA A 199 26.20 7.45 -4.39
CA ALA A 199 25.80 7.34 -5.78
C ALA A 199 24.34 6.89 -5.87
N PHE A 200 23.58 7.51 -6.78
CA PHE A 200 22.15 7.26 -6.94
C PHE A 200 21.88 5.77 -7.26
N ASP A 201 21.08 5.12 -6.43
CA ASP A 201 20.74 3.71 -6.60
C ASP A 201 19.37 3.55 -7.27
N VAL A 202 19.38 3.16 -8.55
CA VAL A 202 18.15 2.93 -9.33
C VAL A 202 17.22 1.89 -8.71
N LYS A 203 17.71 1.02 -7.82
CA LYS A 203 16.88 -0.01 -7.17
C LYS A 203 15.72 0.59 -6.38
N GLY A 204 15.89 1.76 -5.76
CA GLY A 204 14.81 2.46 -5.07
C GLY A 204 13.66 2.80 -6.02
N LEU A 205 13.95 3.33 -7.20
CA LEU A 205 12.93 3.61 -8.22
C LEU A 205 12.29 2.32 -8.77
N GLN A 206 13.05 1.24 -8.94
CA GLN A 206 12.51 -0.06 -9.38
C GLN A 206 11.53 -0.63 -8.36
N PHE A 207 11.85 -0.58 -7.06
CA PHE A 207 10.91 -0.97 -6.00
C PHE A 207 9.70 -0.04 -5.97
N GLY A 208 9.89 1.27 -6.15
CA GLY A 208 8.82 2.24 -6.27
C GLY A 208 7.86 1.88 -7.42
N LEU A 209 8.41 1.62 -8.60
CA LEU A 209 7.64 1.23 -9.78
C LEU A 209 6.86 -0.09 -9.54
N THR A 210 7.50 -1.11 -8.97
CA THR A 210 6.84 -2.39 -8.68
C THR A 210 5.67 -2.20 -7.72
N ASN A 211 5.83 -1.40 -6.67
CA ASN A 211 4.78 -1.08 -5.72
C ASN A 211 3.67 -0.23 -6.36
N PHE A 212 4.02 0.74 -7.19
CA PHE A 212 3.05 1.54 -7.96
C PHE A 212 2.21 0.66 -8.88
N LEU A 213 2.82 -0.21 -9.67
CA LEU A 213 2.11 -1.12 -10.56
C LEU A 213 1.18 -2.09 -9.81
N SER A 214 1.48 -2.41 -8.55
CA SER A 214 0.64 -3.31 -7.75
C SER A 214 -0.49 -2.60 -7.00
N GLY A 215 -0.30 -1.35 -6.58
CA GLY A 215 -1.23 -0.61 -5.71
C GLY A 215 -1.79 0.68 -6.28
N GLY A 216 -1.19 1.23 -7.35
CA GLY A 216 -1.53 2.54 -7.91
C GLY A 216 -2.97 2.64 -8.44
N ILE A 217 -3.51 1.56 -9.01
CA ILE A 217 -4.88 1.54 -9.56
C ILE A 217 -5.90 2.01 -8.51
N SER A 218 -5.79 1.53 -7.27
CA SER A 218 -6.73 1.91 -6.21
C SER A 218 -6.62 3.39 -5.80
N LEU A 219 -5.44 3.99 -5.92
CA LEU A 219 -5.23 5.39 -5.57
C LEU A 219 -5.74 6.37 -6.63
N VAL A 220 -5.83 5.95 -7.90
CA VAL A 220 -6.37 6.78 -8.99
C VAL A 220 -7.87 7.03 -8.82
N LEU A 221 -8.60 6.14 -8.15
CA LEU A 221 -10.07 6.17 -8.09
C LEU A 221 -10.62 7.43 -7.41
N VAL A 222 -10.02 7.89 -6.29
CA VAL A 222 -10.53 9.07 -5.58
C VAL A 222 -10.33 10.37 -6.38
N PRO A 223 -9.14 10.66 -6.95
CA PRO A 223 -8.96 11.79 -7.86
C PRO A 223 -9.91 11.75 -9.06
N THR A 224 -10.13 10.57 -9.63
CA THR A 224 -11.05 10.38 -10.76
C THR A 224 -12.49 10.69 -10.34
N ALA A 225 -12.92 10.25 -9.16
CA ALA A 225 -14.24 10.58 -8.63
C ALA A 225 -14.40 12.10 -8.42
N THR A 226 -13.37 12.80 -7.93
CA THR A 226 -13.38 14.26 -7.79
C THR A 226 -13.59 14.95 -9.14
N LEU A 227 -12.88 14.50 -10.19
CA LEU A 227 -12.95 15.07 -11.53
C LEU A 227 -14.27 14.78 -12.24
N MET A 228 -14.84 13.58 -12.06
CA MET A 228 -16.00 13.13 -12.83
C MET A 228 -17.34 13.33 -12.11
N CYS A 229 -17.34 13.23 -10.76
CA CYS A 229 -18.57 13.23 -9.95
C CYS A 229 -18.62 14.39 -8.94
N GLY A 230 -17.54 15.16 -8.81
CA GLY A 230 -17.42 16.25 -7.84
C GLY A 230 -16.84 15.84 -6.49
N ALA A 231 -16.47 16.86 -5.70
CA ALA A 231 -15.72 16.68 -4.47
C ALA A 231 -16.53 15.97 -3.37
N SER A 232 -17.83 16.28 -3.22
CA SER A 232 -18.67 15.63 -2.20
C SER A 232 -18.81 14.12 -2.43
N PHE A 233 -19.02 13.71 -3.68
CA PHE A 233 -19.04 12.29 -4.05
C PHE A 233 -17.70 11.61 -3.75
N ALA A 234 -16.59 12.25 -4.13
CA ALA A 234 -15.24 11.73 -3.86
C ALA A 234 -14.93 11.68 -2.36
N GLY A 235 -15.45 12.62 -1.57
CA GLY A 235 -15.35 12.61 -0.12
C GLY A 235 -16.01 11.38 0.49
N MET A 236 -17.26 11.07 0.12
CA MET A 236 -17.96 9.87 0.57
C MET A 236 -17.25 8.59 0.09
N LEU A 237 -16.83 8.56 -1.18
CA LEU A 237 -16.09 7.43 -1.73
C LEU A 237 -14.77 7.18 -0.98
N SER A 238 -14.07 8.25 -0.59
CA SER A 238 -12.80 8.14 0.14
C SER A 238 -12.97 7.56 1.55
N LEU A 239 -14.05 7.89 2.24
CA LEU A 239 -14.41 7.26 3.51
C LEU A 239 -14.68 5.77 3.33
N LEU A 240 -15.53 5.41 2.36
CA LEU A 240 -15.84 4.02 2.06
C LEU A 240 -14.59 3.24 1.65
N ALA A 241 -13.73 3.82 0.79
CA ALA A 241 -12.46 3.22 0.40
C ALA A 241 -11.50 3.01 1.59
N SER A 242 -11.48 3.95 2.54
CA SER A 242 -10.64 3.84 3.73
C SER A 242 -11.14 2.76 4.67
N LEU A 243 -12.44 2.66 4.87
CA LEU A 243 -13.07 1.62 5.68
C LEU A 243 -12.86 0.23 5.06
N THR A 244 -13.07 0.08 3.75
CA THR A 244 -12.86 -1.19 3.05
C THR A 244 -11.38 -1.61 3.09
N ALA A 245 -10.44 -0.66 3.07
CA ALA A 245 -9.01 -0.94 3.17
C ALA A 245 -8.60 -1.51 4.55
N VAL A 246 -9.29 -1.13 5.64
CA VAL A 246 -9.06 -1.73 6.97
C VAL A 246 -9.37 -3.23 6.96
N GLY A 247 -10.41 -3.64 6.24
CA GLY A 247 -10.74 -5.05 6.08
C GLY A 247 -9.61 -5.89 5.47
N MET A 248 -8.76 -5.29 4.61
CA MET A 248 -7.62 -5.99 4.01
C MET A 248 -6.48 -6.30 5.01
N LEU A 249 -6.48 -5.69 6.20
CA LEU A 249 -5.41 -5.91 7.19
C LEU A 249 -5.37 -7.36 7.67
N LEU A 250 -6.53 -7.99 7.87
CA LEU A 250 -6.62 -9.37 8.35
C LEU A 250 -6.06 -10.39 7.34
N PRO A 251 -6.50 -10.43 6.07
CA PRO A 251 -5.91 -11.32 5.07
C PRO A 251 -4.41 -11.08 4.84
N ARG A 252 -4.00 -9.80 4.87
CA ARG A 252 -2.59 -9.42 4.73
C ARG A 252 -1.75 -9.92 5.90
N ALA A 253 -2.25 -9.84 7.13
CA ALA A 253 -1.57 -10.38 8.30
C ALA A 253 -1.40 -11.89 8.22
N ILE A 254 -2.42 -12.62 7.75
CA ILE A 254 -2.35 -14.07 7.50
C ILE A 254 -1.26 -14.38 6.48
N SER A 255 -1.23 -13.66 5.36
CA SER A 255 -0.24 -13.83 4.30
C SER A 255 1.20 -13.60 4.81
N ILE A 256 1.43 -12.50 5.53
CA ILE A 256 2.74 -12.15 6.09
C ILE A 256 3.19 -13.18 7.12
N ALA A 257 2.28 -13.67 7.98
CA ALA A 257 2.61 -14.65 9.02
C ALA A 257 3.01 -16.03 8.45
N GLN A 258 2.42 -16.42 7.30
CA GLN A 258 2.67 -17.72 6.68
C GLN A 258 3.82 -17.71 5.67
N LEU A 259 4.23 -16.55 5.16
CA LEU A 259 5.32 -16.42 4.18
C LEU A 259 6.66 -17.03 4.66
N PRO A 260 7.11 -16.82 5.91
CA PRO A 260 8.34 -17.47 6.39
C PRO A 260 8.27 -18.99 6.42
N GLU A 261 7.09 -19.55 6.69
CA GLU A 261 6.90 -21.00 6.70
C GLU A 261 6.99 -21.58 5.29
N LEU A 262 6.37 -20.92 4.29
CA LEU A 262 6.53 -21.27 2.88
C LEU A 262 8.00 -21.24 2.44
N ALA A 263 8.74 -20.20 2.85
CA ALA A 263 10.17 -20.06 2.54
C ALA A 263 11.00 -21.18 3.18
N LYS A 264 10.72 -21.54 4.44
CA LYS A 264 11.39 -22.64 5.15
C LYS A 264 11.08 -23.99 4.51
N CYS A 265 9.83 -24.27 4.16
CA CYS A 265 9.46 -25.50 3.47
C CYS A 265 10.20 -25.63 2.12
N LYS A 266 10.29 -24.53 1.35
CA LYS A 266 11.04 -24.46 0.10
C LYS A 266 12.52 -24.80 0.32
N SER A 267 13.18 -24.11 1.27
CA SER A 267 14.61 -24.30 1.54
C SER A 267 14.94 -25.69 2.07
N ALA A 268 14.01 -26.31 2.82
CA ALA A 268 14.15 -27.67 3.35
C ALA A 268 13.72 -28.78 2.36
N GLY A 269 13.33 -28.44 1.13
CA GLY A 269 12.81 -29.41 0.15
C GLY A 269 11.54 -30.13 0.58
N ARG A 270 10.73 -29.54 1.50
CA ARG A 270 9.51 -30.14 2.05
C ARG A 270 8.27 -29.78 1.23
N PRO A 271 7.21 -30.64 1.21
CA PRO A 271 5.93 -30.25 0.67
C PRO A 271 5.30 -29.18 1.55
N PHE A 272 4.56 -28.24 0.94
CA PHE A 272 3.81 -27.24 1.67
C PHE A 272 2.36 -27.12 1.20
N ASP A 273 1.82 -28.24 0.66
CA ASP A 273 0.43 -28.34 0.23
C ASP A 273 -0.55 -28.01 1.36
N ASP A 274 -0.30 -28.52 2.56
CA ASP A 274 -1.14 -28.25 3.74
C ASP A 274 -1.10 -26.79 4.13
N THR A 275 0.09 -26.18 4.15
CA THR A 275 0.26 -24.74 4.42
C THR A 275 -0.48 -23.89 3.39
N LEU A 276 -0.41 -24.25 2.10
CA LEU A 276 -1.16 -23.54 1.05
C LEU A 276 -2.67 -23.75 1.18
N ARG A 277 -3.13 -24.94 1.54
CA ARG A 277 -4.55 -25.24 1.76
C ARG A 277 -5.09 -24.42 2.92
N ASP A 278 -4.38 -24.40 4.05
CA ASP A 278 -4.75 -23.61 5.23
C ASP A 278 -4.75 -22.11 4.92
N MET A 279 -3.75 -21.63 4.19
CA MET A 279 -3.67 -20.24 3.76
C MET A 279 -4.86 -19.86 2.87
N ARG A 280 -5.20 -20.69 1.88
CA ARG A 280 -6.37 -20.47 1.01
C ARG A 280 -7.67 -20.45 1.81
N ARG A 281 -7.85 -21.40 2.73
CA ARG A 281 -9.03 -21.48 3.59
C ARG A 281 -9.17 -20.25 4.47
N ASN A 282 -8.09 -19.87 5.15
CA ASN A 282 -8.11 -18.75 6.09
C ASN A 282 -8.30 -17.40 5.39
N ILE A 283 -7.64 -17.18 4.24
CA ILE A 283 -7.86 -15.98 3.42
C ILE A 283 -9.25 -15.99 2.81
N GLY A 284 -9.77 -17.14 2.37
CA GLY A 284 -11.11 -17.28 1.83
C GLY A 284 -12.19 -16.91 2.85
N TRP A 285 -12.14 -17.46 4.05
CA TRP A 285 -13.06 -17.12 5.15
C TRP A 285 -12.95 -15.66 5.57
N SER A 286 -11.71 -15.16 5.71
CA SER A 286 -11.45 -13.77 6.02
C SER A 286 -12.05 -12.84 4.96
N ASN A 287 -11.96 -13.21 3.67
CA ASN A 287 -12.52 -12.45 2.56
C ASN A 287 -14.06 -12.37 2.63
N VAL A 288 -14.74 -13.49 2.92
CA VAL A 288 -16.21 -13.52 3.09
C VAL A 288 -16.64 -12.61 4.23
N VAL A 289 -15.98 -12.71 5.39
CA VAL A 289 -16.28 -11.87 6.57
C VAL A 289 -16.05 -10.39 6.26
N VAL A 290 -14.91 -10.06 5.65
CA VAL A 290 -14.57 -8.68 5.28
C VAL A 290 -15.56 -8.13 4.25
N LEU A 291 -15.94 -8.92 3.25
CA LEU A 291 -16.94 -8.50 2.26
C LEU A 291 -18.29 -8.20 2.92
N ALA A 292 -18.78 -9.07 3.82
CA ALA A 292 -20.02 -8.85 4.55
C ALA A 292 -19.97 -7.57 5.40
N ILE A 293 -18.88 -7.34 6.13
CA ILE A 293 -18.68 -6.11 6.91
C ILE A 293 -18.64 -4.87 5.99
N ASN A 294 -17.91 -4.93 4.89
CA ASN A 294 -17.82 -3.82 3.94
C ASN A 294 -19.18 -3.48 3.33
N VAL A 295 -19.98 -4.47 2.94
CA VAL A 295 -21.34 -4.26 2.42
C VAL A 295 -22.23 -3.61 3.48
N ALA A 296 -22.20 -4.12 4.72
CA ALA A 296 -22.98 -3.54 5.82
C ALA A 296 -22.57 -2.08 6.10
N MET A 297 -21.27 -1.78 6.08
CA MET A 297 -20.76 -0.41 6.27
C MET A 297 -21.16 0.52 5.11
N VAL A 298 -21.05 0.07 3.85
CA VAL A 298 -21.47 0.85 2.69
C VAL A 298 -22.94 1.23 2.80
N VAL A 299 -23.81 0.26 3.04
CA VAL A 299 -25.25 0.49 3.16
C VAL A 299 -25.55 1.38 4.37
N GLY A 300 -25.03 1.04 5.56
CA GLY A 300 -25.28 1.79 6.79
C GLY A 300 -24.85 3.24 6.71
N MET A 301 -23.61 3.51 6.23
CA MET A 301 -23.09 4.87 6.10
C MET A 301 -23.86 5.70 5.07
N THR A 302 -24.22 5.09 3.94
CA THR A 302 -24.90 5.81 2.87
C THR A 302 -26.34 6.16 3.27
N VAL A 303 -27.05 5.23 3.91
CA VAL A 303 -28.41 5.47 4.42
C VAL A 303 -28.43 6.54 5.50
N TRP A 304 -27.42 6.55 6.37
CA TRP A 304 -27.36 7.52 7.48
C TRP A 304 -26.96 8.92 7.05
N ARG A 305 -26.14 9.07 5.99
CA ARG A 305 -25.49 10.34 5.64
C ARG A 305 -26.11 11.10 4.46
N LEU A 306 -26.78 10.43 3.55
CA LEU A 306 -27.30 11.05 2.33
C LEU A 306 -28.83 11.12 2.36
N ASN A 307 -29.36 12.33 2.10
CA ASN A 307 -30.79 12.57 2.02
C ASN A 307 -31.32 12.53 0.56
N ASP A 308 -30.45 12.82 -0.43
CA ASP A 308 -30.84 12.74 -1.84
C ASP A 308 -30.76 11.29 -2.36
N ASN A 309 -31.88 10.81 -2.91
CA ASN A 309 -31.99 9.44 -3.41
C ASN A 309 -31.12 9.18 -4.66
N GLY A 310 -30.87 10.18 -5.51
CA GLY A 310 -30.05 10.03 -6.71
C GLY A 310 -28.58 9.85 -6.40
N GLU A 311 -28.02 10.73 -5.60
CA GLU A 311 -26.64 10.62 -5.13
C GLU A 311 -26.42 9.37 -4.26
N ARG A 312 -27.41 9.04 -3.41
CA ARG A 312 -27.39 7.87 -2.54
C ARG A 312 -27.18 6.58 -3.34
N MET A 313 -27.94 6.38 -4.42
CA MET A 313 -27.85 5.18 -5.25
C MET A 313 -26.47 5.06 -5.91
N ALA A 314 -25.95 6.15 -6.48
CA ALA A 314 -24.62 6.15 -7.11
C ALA A 314 -23.50 5.84 -6.12
N VAL A 315 -23.56 6.38 -4.89
CA VAL A 315 -22.59 6.11 -3.83
C VAL A 315 -22.70 4.67 -3.33
N ILE A 316 -23.90 4.11 -3.18
CA ILE A 316 -24.08 2.68 -2.81
C ILE A 316 -23.43 1.80 -3.87
N VAL A 317 -23.73 2.01 -5.14
CA VAL A 317 -23.19 1.21 -6.24
C VAL A 317 -21.64 1.31 -6.25
N ALA A 318 -21.09 2.52 -6.18
CA ALA A 318 -19.65 2.73 -6.13
C ALA A 318 -19.00 2.07 -4.91
N GLY A 319 -19.63 2.19 -3.72
CA GLY A 319 -19.14 1.56 -2.49
C GLY A 319 -19.20 0.03 -2.55
N LEU A 320 -20.26 -0.55 -3.13
CA LEU A 320 -20.35 -2.00 -3.35
C LEU A 320 -19.26 -2.49 -4.34
N LEU A 321 -19.01 -1.73 -5.41
CA LEU A 321 -17.94 -2.02 -6.34
C LEU A 321 -16.56 -1.95 -5.66
N LEU A 322 -16.32 -0.98 -4.76
CA LEU A 322 -15.10 -0.94 -3.93
C LEU A 322 -14.98 -2.16 -3.01
N ALA A 323 -16.07 -2.60 -2.39
CA ALA A 323 -16.08 -3.81 -1.56
C ALA A 323 -15.74 -5.06 -2.40
N ILE A 324 -16.30 -5.18 -3.60
CA ILE A 324 -15.98 -6.24 -4.56
C ILE A 324 -14.50 -6.13 -5.00
N GLN A 325 -14.01 -4.94 -5.32
CA GLN A 325 -12.60 -4.72 -5.67
C GLN A 325 -11.66 -5.20 -4.56
N CYS A 326 -11.99 -4.86 -3.31
CA CYS A 326 -11.25 -5.32 -2.14
C CYS A 326 -11.24 -6.86 -2.06
N ALA A 327 -12.41 -7.49 -2.19
CA ALA A 327 -12.56 -8.95 -2.15
C ALA A 327 -11.77 -9.64 -3.28
N VAL A 328 -11.86 -9.12 -4.50
CA VAL A 328 -11.10 -9.62 -5.65
C VAL A 328 -9.59 -9.44 -5.42
N GLY A 329 -9.17 -8.30 -4.87
CA GLY A 329 -7.77 -8.03 -4.51
C GLY A 329 -7.18 -9.08 -3.56
N MET A 330 -7.95 -9.53 -2.59
CA MET A 330 -7.53 -10.54 -1.60
C MET A 330 -7.33 -11.93 -2.22
N MET A 331 -8.07 -12.29 -3.28
CA MET A 331 -7.94 -13.59 -3.95
C MET A 331 -6.54 -13.84 -4.53
N GLY A 332 -5.80 -12.78 -4.88
CA GLY A 332 -4.44 -12.88 -5.41
C GLY A 332 -3.34 -13.08 -4.37
N MET A 333 -3.65 -12.95 -3.06
CA MET A 333 -2.63 -12.93 -2.01
C MET A 333 -1.86 -14.24 -1.89
N VAL A 334 -2.54 -15.39 -2.01
CA VAL A 334 -1.89 -16.71 -1.95
C VAL A 334 -0.89 -16.86 -3.09
N GLY A 335 -1.31 -16.55 -4.33
CA GLY A 335 -0.43 -16.59 -5.49
C GLY A 335 0.78 -15.66 -5.34
N SER A 336 0.56 -14.43 -4.88
CA SER A 336 1.63 -13.46 -4.62
C SER A 336 2.62 -13.95 -3.56
N SER A 337 2.15 -14.61 -2.48
CA SER A 337 3.01 -15.19 -1.44
C SER A 337 3.88 -16.32 -1.98
N VAL A 338 3.31 -17.20 -2.82
CA VAL A 338 4.10 -18.25 -3.50
C VAL A 338 5.15 -17.63 -4.42
N MET A 339 4.78 -16.66 -5.26
CA MET A 339 5.73 -15.99 -6.15
C MET A 339 6.87 -15.31 -5.37
N MET A 340 6.57 -14.70 -4.21
CA MET A 340 7.59 -14.15 -3.32
C MET A 340 8.49 -15.23 -2.72
N ALA A 341 7.94 -16.34 -2.20
CA ALA A 341 8.70 -17.44 -1.64
C ALA A 341 9.66 -18.07 -2.67
N PHE A 342 9.27 -18.06 -3.94
CA PHE A 342 10.10 -18.55 -5.05
C PHE A 342 10.97 -17.49 -5.73
N GLU A 343 10.96 -16.26 -5.22
CA GLU A 343 11.77 -15.13 -5.73
C GLU A 343 11.47 -14.80 -7.22
N LYS A 344 10.23 -15.04 -7.67
CA LYS A 344 9.77 -14.78 -9.05
C LYS A 344 9.28 -13.34 -9.23
N GLY A 345 10.01 -12.37 -8.68
CA GLY A 345 9.65 -10.95 -8.74
C GLY A 345 9.55 -10.40 -10.15
N ALA A 346 10.45 -10.82 -11.06
CA ALA A 346 10.44 -10.37 -12.44
C ALA A 346 9.17 -10.80 -13.20
N ASP A 347 8.70 -12.03 -13.00
CA ASP A 347 7.45 -12.52 -13.61
C ASP A 347 6.24 -11.73 -13.07
N THR A 348 6.21 -11.47 -11.77
CA THR A 348 5.16 -10.65 -11.14
C THR A 348 5.18 -9.21 -11.67
N ALA A 349 6.37 -8.61 -11.84
CA ALA A 349 6.51 -7.27 -12.39
C ALA A 349 5.99 -7.18 -13.83
N ARG A 350 6.28 -8.17 -14.68
CA ARG A 350 5.77 -8.22 -16.07
C ARG A 350 4.24 -8.31 -16.11
N ILE A 351 3.63 -9.17 -15.26
CA ILE A 351 2.18 -9.28 -15.15
C ILE A 351 1.58 -7.94 -14.70
N ASN A 352 2.16 -7.34 -13.66
CA ASN A 352 1.70 -6.05 -13.15
C ASN A 352 1.81 -4.94 -14.21
N LEU A 353 2.90 -4.88 -14.97
CA LEU A 353 3.09 -3.89 -16.04
C LEU A 353 2.02 -4.05 -17.14
N ALA A 354 1.82 -5.27 -17.62
CA ALA A 354 0.82 -5.55 -18.66
C ALA A 354 -0.59 -5.17 -18.19
N THR A 355 -0.98 -5.59 -16.98
CA THR A 355 -2.32 -5.32 -16.46
C THR A 355 -2.54 -3.84 -16.13
N THR A 356 -1.54 -3.14 -15.59
CA THR A 356 -1.62 -1.69 -15.34
C THR A 356 -1.69 -0.92 -16.66
N GLY A 357 -0.94 -1.34 -17.69
CA GLY A 357 -1.04 -0.77 -19.04
C GLY A 357 -2.44 -0.96 -19.64
N THR A 358 -3.02 -2.17 -19.51
CA THR A 358 -4.41 -2.41 -19.91
C THR A 358 -5.39 -1.52 -19.15
N PHE A 359 -5.21 -1.35 -17.83
CA PHE A 359 -6.03 -0.42 -17.04
C PHE A 359 -5.91 1.02 -17.55
N ALA A 360 -4.70 1.49 -17.87
CA ALA A 360 -4.49 2.85 -18.37
C ALA A 360 -5.26 3.11 -19.68
N VAL A 361 -5.29 2.13 -20.59
CA VAL A 361 -6.07 2.21 -21.84
C VAL A 361 -7.58 2.25 -21.54
N LEU A 362 -8.08 1.32 -20.72
CA LEU A 362 -9.51 1.28 -20.34
C LEU A 362 -9.92 2.56 -19.60
N PHE A 363 -9.07 3.06 -18.72
CA PHE A 363 -9.27 4.31 -18.00
C PHE A 363 -9.42 5.50 -18.95
N ALA A 364 -8.54 5.63 -19.94
CA ALA A 364 -8.62 6.69 -20.94
C ALA A 364 -9.92 6.62 -21.76
N LEU A 365 -10.37 5.42 -22.10
CA LEU A 365 -11.65 5.22 -22.79
C LEU A 365 -12.84 5.59 -21.90
N CYS A 366 -12.84 5.17 -20.63
CA CYS A 366 -13.95 5.43 -19.70
C CYS A 366 -14.10 6.92 -19.32
N ILE A 367 -12.99 7.66 -19.20
CA ILE A 367 -13.02 9.11 -18.95
C ILE A 367 -13.81 9.86 -20.02
N GLY A 368 -13.76 9.42 -21.27
CA GLY A 368 -14.50 10.04 -22.37
C GLY A 368 -16.03 10.04 -22.21
N TRP A 369 -16.59 9.15 -21.38
CA TRP A 369 -18.03 9.09 -21.10
C TRP A 369 -18.50 10.16 -20.09
N GLY A 370 -17.59 10.66 -19.23
CA GLY A 370 -17.89 11.68 -18.23
C GLY A 370 -18.85 11.25 -17.13
N GLY A 371 -18.98 12.08 -16.09
CA GLY A 371 -19.97 11.93 -15.01
C GLY A 371 -19.90 10.61 -14.22
N GLN A 372 -21.00 10.31 -13.53
CA GLN A 372 -21.10 9.11 -12.68
C GLN A 372 -21.00 7.80 -13.45
N VAL A 373 -21.57 7.73 -14.66
CA VAL A 373 -21.53 6.52 -15.49
C VAL A 373 -20.10 6.19 -15.89
N GLY A 374 -19.34 7.18 -16.40
CA GLY A 374 -17.94 6.99 -16.74
C GLY A 374 -17.11 6.57 -15.55
N PHE A 375 -17.37 7.15 -14.36
CA PHE A 375 -16.68 6.75 -13.12
C PHE A 375 -17.00 5.29 -12.73
N LEU A 376 -18.24 4.84 -12.80
CA LEU A 376 -18.60 3.45 -12.52
C LEU A 376 -17.95 2.49 -13.51
N LEU A 377 -17.82 2.88 -14.79
CA LEU A 377 -17.08 2.09 -15.78
C LEU A 377 -15.57 2.00 -15.44
N VAL A 378 -14.97 3.07 -14.91
CA VAL A 378 -13.58 3.03 -14.39
C VAL A 378 -13.47 2.02 -13.25
N LEU A 379 -14.41 2.01 -12.29
CA LEU A 379 -14.42 1.04 -11.18
C LEU A 379 -14.55 -0.39 -11.67
N VAL A 380 -15.48 -0.66 -12.57
CA VAL A 380 -15.67 -2.00 -13.17
C VAL A 380 -14.40 -2.43 -13.92
N SER A 381 -13.79 -1.53 -14.68
CA SER A 381 -12.52 -1.80 -15.38
C SER A 381 -11.38 -2.12 -14.40
N ALA A 382 -11.30 -1.39 -13.27
CA ALA A 382 -10.32 -1.66 -12.22
C ALA A 382 -10.52 -3.06 -11.62
N ILE A 383 -11.77 -3.45 -11.32
CA ILE A 383 -12.10 -4.78 -10.79
C ILE A 383 -11.71 -5.86 -11.80
N ALA A 384 -12.10 -5.70 -13.07
CA ALA A 384 -11.79 -6.67 -14.13
C ALA A 384 -10.27 -6.86 -14.31
N VAL A 385 -9.52 -5.75 -14.34
CA VAL A 385 -8.06 -5.81 -14.47
C VAL A 385 -7.41 -6.45 -13.26
N ILE A 386 -7.86 -6.15 -12.03
CA ILE A 386 -7.36 -6.78 -10.81
C ILE A 386 -7.69 -8.28 -10.80
N ALA A 387 -8.88 -8.67 -11.26
CA ALA A 387 -9.26 -10.09 -11.38
C ALA A 387 -8.35 -10.84 -12.37
N VAL A 388 -8.14 -10.28 -13.57
CA VAL A 388 -7.23 -10.85 -14.58
C VAL A 388 -5.81 -10.94 -14.03
N ARG A 389 -5.29 -9.88 -13.39
CA ARG A 389 -3.98 -9.89 -12.75
C ARG A 389 -3.85 -11.02 -11.74
N ASN A 390 -4.82 -11.16 -10.84
CA ASN A 390 -4.79 -12.17 -9.81
C ASN A 390 -4.88 -13.58 -10.40
N TRP A 391 -5.69 -13.77 -11.44
CA TRP A 391 -5.76 -15.02 -12.19
C TRP A 391 -4.40 -15.40 -12.82
N LEU A 392 -3.73 -14.45 -13.48
CA LEU A 392 -2.39 -14.65 -14.06
C LEU A 392 -1.34 -14.96 -13.00
N VAL A 393 -1.32 -14.22 -11.89
CA VAL A 393 -0.38 -14.45 -10.78
C VAL A 393 -0.61 -15.82 -10.14
N CYS A 394 -1.86 -16.21 -9.88
CA CYS A 394 -2.19 -17.50 -9.31
C CYS A 394 -1.87 -18.67 -10.29
N GLY A 395 -2.12 -18.47 -11.59
CA GLY A 395 -1.74 -19.43 -12.62
C GLY A 395 -0.23 -19.65 -12.70
N LYS A 396 0.55 -18.55 -12.68
CA LYS A 396 2.01 -18.61 -12.65
C LYS A 396 2.54 -19.25 -11.37
N ALA A 397 1.98 -18.89 -10.23
CA ALA A 397 2.33 -19.49 -8.93
C ALA A 397 2.07 -21.01 -8.92
N ALA A 398 0.95 -21.45 -9.47
CA ALA A 398 0.64 -22.88 -9.61
C ALA A 398 1.63 -23.59 -10.53
N GLN A 399 2.06 -22.97 -11.64
CA GLN A 399 3.08 -23.51 -12.52
C GLN A 399 4.43 -23.67 -11.79
N VAL A 400 4.88 -22.63 -11.09
CA VAL A 400 6.13 -22.63 -10.31
C VAL A 400 6.09 -23.73 -9.24
N TYR A 401 4.97 -23.87 -8.54
CA TYR A 401 4.81 -24.90 -7.52
C TYR A 401 4.82 -26.32 -8.11
N ARG A 402 4.14 -26.56 -9.25
CA ARG A 402 4.18 -27.86 -9.94
C ARG A 402 5.60 -28.25 -10.36
N GLN A 403 6.36 -27.30 -10.91
CA GLN A 403 7.76 -27.54 -11.27
C GLN A 403 8.61 -27.95 -10.06
N TYR A 404 8.44 -27.25 -8.92
CA TYR A 404 9.09 -27.59 -7.68
C TYR A 404 8.72 -29.00 -7.18
N ALA A 405 7.44 -29.37 -7.22
CA ALA A 405 6.95 -30.67 -6.80
C ALA A 405 7.52 -31.80 -7.68
N MET A 406 7.62 -31.59 -9.01
CA MET A 406 8.23 -32.55 -9.94
C MET A 406 9.74 -32.71 -9.69
N GLN A 407 10.47 -31.63 -9.52
CA GLN A 407 11.91 -31.67 -9.21
C GLN A 407 12.19 -32.44 -7.91
N ARG A 408 11.35 -32.23 -6.91
CA ARG A 408 11.44 -32.92 -5.63
C ARG A 408 11.17 -34.42 -5.77
N ALA A 409 10.12 -34.81 -6.50
CA ALA A 409 9.78 -36.20 -6.74
C ALA A 409 10.94 -36.95 -7.47
N GLY A 410 11.54 -36.31 -8.47
CA GLY A 410 12.70 -36.82 -9.17
C GLY A 410 13.95 -36.99 -8.26
N ALA A 411 14.21 -36.02 -7.39
CA ALA A 411 15.31 -36.11 -6.42
C ALA A 411 15.11 -37.24 -5.41
N GLN A 412 13.88 -37.47 -4.94
CA GLN A 412 13.55 -38.60 -4.06
C GLN A 412 13.71 -39.94 -4.75
N ALA A 413 13.25 -40.09 -6.01
CA ALA A 413 13.40 -41.30 -6.78
C ALA A 413 14.88 -41.69 -7.02
N ASN A 414 15.71 -40.69 -7.36
CA ASN A 414 17.14 -40.88 -7.54
C ASN A 414 17.87 -41.23 -6.23
N GLY A 415 17.46 -40.65 -5.10
CA GLY A 415 18.01 -40.94 -3.75
C GLY A 415 17.69 -42.39 -3.32
N VAL A 416 16.47 -42.85 -3.57
CA VAL A 416 16.08 -44.26 -3.30
C VAL A 416 16.86 -45.22 -4.16
N HIS A 417 17.07 -44.90 -5.43
CA HIS A 417 17.85 -45.74 -6.35
C HIS A 417 19.33 -45.85 -5.96
N ALA A 418 19.94 -44.74 -5.56
CA ALA A 418 21.30 -44.71 -5.04
C ALA A 418 21.45 -45.51 -3.74
N ALA A 419 20.48 -45.42 -2.81
CA ALA A 419 20.47 -46.20 -1.58
C ALA A 419 20.31 -47.71 -1.82
N SER A 420 19.49 -48.11 -2.79
CA SER A 420 19.31 -49.54 -3.16
C SER A 420 20.55 -50.16 -3.80
N ILE A 421 21.28 -49.38 -4.61
CA ILE A 421 22.57 -49.85 -5.20
C ILE A 421 23.65 -50.01 -4.11
N ALA A 422 23.70 -49.06 -3.12
CA ALA A 422 24.65 -49.13 -2.03
C ALA A 422 24.40 -50.31 -1.06
N GLN A 423 23.17 -50.80 -0.94
CA GLN A 423 22.82 -51.98 -0.14
C GLN A 423 23.00 -53.29 -0.90
N GLY A 424 22.80 -53.34 -2.19
CA GLY A 424 22.99 -54.53 -3.01
C GLY A 424 24.45 -54.92 -3.30
N GLY A 425 25.40 -54.05 -3.04
CA GLY A 425 26.84 -54.32 -3.18
C GLY A 425 27.53 -54.87 -1.91
N ARG A 426 26.77 -55.24 -0.88
CA ARG A 426 27.26 -55.80 0.38
C ARG A 426 26.87 -57.26 0.63
N SER A 427 26.34 -57.98 -0.36
CA SER A 427 26.00 -59.40 -0.29
C SER A 427 27.06 -60.31 -0.95
#